data_465d480f13b2c3ef6a878d333b70a8ab
#
_entry.id   465d480f13b2c3ef6a878d333b70a8ab
#
_cell.length_a   1.000
_cell.length_b   1.000
_cell.length_c   1.000
_cell.angle_alpha   90.00
_cell.angle_beta   90.00
_cell.angle_gamma   90.00
#
_symmetry.space_group_name_H-M   'P 1'
#
loop_
_entity.id
_entity.type
_entity.pdbx_description
1 polymer ?
#
loop_
_entity_poly.entity_id
_entity_poly.type
_entity_poly.pdbx_seq_one_letter_code
_entity_poly.pdbx_strand_id
1 'polypeptide(L)'
;MADLTKTTTLINGDVFDPQVVSDMINAKVTKKAVMTGYIKVDNTLEGVAGSKVTVPKWGYIGDAEDYAEGEPIDVTKMAYTTAEYGIKKIGKGVKLTDEAQLSGYGNPMGTATNQIAMSISSKLDNDRVDVLYDSKNVADASATVIKYASVVDGVDMFNEEEESKKVILIHSKQKTQLRKDPDFMAADKLAAELLTNGAIGRIAGCDVVVSNKVKLEDGIFYNPIIKLDNDSETEDDMPAITYFLKRGNLVEHDREAGVADNIICTAHGMAALTNEAKVVILKTKEK
;
A
#
# COMPACT_ATOMS: atom_id res chain seq x y z
N MET A 1 -23.27 -8.99 -51.97
CA MET A 1 -22.39 -9.34 -50.87
C MET A 1 -21.70 -8.07 -50.43
N ALA A 2 -21.86 -7.66 -49.16
CA ALA A 2 -21.17 -6.51 -48.63
C ALA A 2 -19.66 -6.83 -48.59
N ASP A 3 -18.86 -5.90 -49.08
CA ASP A 3 -17.41 -6.03 -49.12
C ASP A 3 -16.84 -6.04 -47.70
N LEU A 4 -16.61 -7.23 -47.16
CA LEU A 4 -16.09 -7.46 -45.80
C LEU A 4 -14.66 -6.92 -45.59
N THR A 5 -13.98 -6.50 -46.66
CA THR A 5 -12.64 -5.93 -46.56
C THR A 5 -12.61 -4.50 -46.01
N LYS A 6 -13.77 -3.83 -45.92
CA LYS A 6 -13.94 -2.49 -45.33
C LYS A 6 -14.58 -2.50 -43.96
N THR A 7 -14.91 -3.66 -43.41
CA THR A 7 -15.53 -3.77 -42.09
C THR A 7 -14.55 -4.31 -41.11
N THR A 8 -14.18 -3.53 -40.09
CA THR A 8 -13.37 -3.95 -38.98
C THR A 8 -14.09 -5.06 -38.21
N THR A 9 -13.51 -6.25 -38.11
CA THR A 9 -14.09 -7.40 -37.43
C THR A 9 -13.22 -7.85 -36.27
N LEU A 10 -13.85 -8.34 -35.19
CA LEU A 10 -13.19 -8.92 -34.01
C LEU A 10 -12.21 -10.05 -34.39
N ILE A 11 -12.46 -10.73 -35.53
CA ILE A 11 -11.64 -11.86 -36.01
C ILE A 11 -10.28 -11.43 -36.52
N ASN A 12 -10.12 -10.21 -36.99
CA ASN A 12 -8.86 -9.72 -37.57
C ASN A 12 -7.94 -9.01 -36.57
N GLY A 13 -8.28 -8.95 -35.26
CA GLY A 13 -7.47 -8.29 -34.25
C GLY A 13 -7.43 -6.76 -34.34
N ASP A 14 -8.31 -6.18 -35.19
CA ASP A 14 -8.35 -4.74 -35.45
C ASP A 14 -9.21 -3.97 -34.42
N VAL A 15 -9.88 -4.69 -33.50
CA VAL A 15 -10.78 -4.09 -32.51
C VAL A 15 -10.09 -4.03 -31.16
N PHE A 16 -9.92 -2.81 -30.68
CA PHE A 16 -9.54 -2.54 -29.30
C PHE A 16 -10.75 -2.83 -28.40
N ASP A 17 -10.67 -3.85 -27.55
CA ASP A 17 -11.68 -4.13 -26.54
C ASP A 17 -11.25 -3.52 -25.19
N PRO A 18 -11.94 -2.46 -24.71
CA PRO A 18 -11.64 -1.80 -23.45
C PRO A 18 -11.72 -2.74 -22.24
N GLN A 19 -12.56 -3.77 -22.29
CA GLN A 19 -12.71 -4.74 -21.20
C GLN A 19 -11.47 -5.62 -21.07
N VAL A 20 -10.96 -6.15 -22.18
CA VAL A 20 -9.73 -6.94 -22.18
C VAL A 20 -8.53 -6.14 -21.69
N VAL A 21 -8.41 -4.87 -22.10
CA VAL A 21 -7.35 -3.99 -21.64
C VAL A 21 -7.51 -3.64 -20.16
N SER A 22 -8.74 -3.44 -19.69
CA SER A 22 -9.02 -3.24 -18.28
C SER A 22 -8.56 -4.43 -17.44
N ASP A 23 -8.89 -5.65 -17.85
CA ASP A 23 -8.45 -6.87 -17.15
C ASP A 23 -6.94 -7.04 -17.15
N MET A 24 -6.28 -6.74 -18.27
CA MET A 24 -4.82 -6.75 -18.37
C MET A 24 -4.17 -5.71 -17.44
N ILE A 25 -4.73 -4.52 -17.35
CA ILE A 25 -4.24 -3.47 -16.44
C ILE A 25 -4.44 -3.90 -15.00
N ASN A 26 -5.63 -4.40 -14.63
CA ASN A 26 -5.94 -4.88 -13.28
C ASN A 26 -4.97 -5.97 -12.83
N ALA A 27 -4.73 -6.98 -13.66
CA ALA A 27 -3.81 -8.06 -13.36
C ALA A 27 -2.36 -7.56 -13.16
N LYS A 28 -1.93 -6.56 -13.92
CA LYS A 28 -0.59 -5.96 -13.80
C LYS A 28 -0.45 -5.03 -12.60
N VAL A 29 -1.48 -4.26 -12.28
CA VAL A 29 -1.53 -3.40 -11.09
C VAL A 29 -1.40 -4.24 -9.83
N THR A 30 -2.17 -5.30 -9.69
CA THR A 30 -2.13 -6.19 -8.51
C THR A 30 -0.76 -6.82 -8.31
N LYS A 31 -0.08 -7.23 -9.38
CA LYS A 31 1.26 -7.84 -9.30
C LYS A 31 2.37 -6.86 -8.94
N LYS A 32 2.22 -5.58 -9.26
CA LYS A 32 3.25 -4.55 -9.07
C LYS A 32 3.09 -3.75 -7.79
N ALA A 33 1.90 -3.74 -7.22
CA ALA A 33 1.61 -3.03 -5.98
C ALA A 33 2.14 -3.83 -4.78
N VAL A 34 3.17 -3.31 -4.14
CA VAL A 34 3.86 -3.97 -3.03
C VAL A 34 2.99 -4.01 -1.77
N MET A 35 2.23 -2.95 -1.52
CA MET A 35 1.42 -2.80 -0.30
C MET A 35 0.10 -3.58 -0.35
N THR A 36 -0.31 -4.12 -1.49
CA THR A 36 -1.63 -4.77 -1.64
C THR A 36 -1.84 -5.97 -0.71
N GLY A 37 -0.77 -6.70 -0.37
CA GLY A 37 -0.85 -7.86 0.53
C GLY A 37 -0.98 -7.52 2.02
N TYR A 38 -0.78 -6.26 2.40
CA TYR A 38 -0.69 -5.81 3.79
C TYR A 38 -1.82 -4.84 4.19
N ILE A 39 -2.83 -4.71 3.33
CA ILE A 39 -3.92 -3.75 3.47
C ILE A 39 -5.25 -4.47 3.29
N LYS A 40 -6.21 -4.15 4.13
CA LYS A 40 -7.60 -4.58 3.92
C LYS A 40 -8.26 -3.71 2.86
N VAL A 41 -8.89 -4.33 1.88
CA VAL A 41 -9.70 -3.61 0.88
C VAL A 41 -11.16 -3.69 1.30
N ASP A 42 -11.80 -2.54 1.41
CA ASP A 42 -13.22 -2.41 1.72
C ASP A 42 -13.99 -1.93 0.48
N ASN A 43 -14.92 -2.77 0.02
CA ASN A 43 -15.74 -2.53 -1.16
C ASN A 43 -17.16 -2.04 -0.82
N THR A 44 -17.45 -1.73 0.45
CA THR A 44 -18.80 -1.32 0.89
C THR A 44 -19.30 -0.06 0.20
N LEU A 45 -18.39 0.76 -0.31
CA LEU A 45 -18.70 2.02 -1.01
C LEU A 45 -18.88 1.84 -2.53
N GLU A 46 -18.70 0.63 -3.05
CA GLU A 46 -18.86 0.38 -4.46
C GLU A 46 -20.32 0.54 -4.88
N GLY A 47 -20.58 1.46 -5.82
CA GLY A 47 -21.94 1.76 -6.29
C GLY A 47 -22.82 2.59 -5.34
N VAL A 48 -22.35 2.97 -4.16
CA VAL A 48 -23.11 3.77 -3.18
C VAL A 48 -22.83 5.26 -3.38
N ALA A 49 -23.84 6.12 -3.21
CA ALA A 49 -23.67 7.56 -3.25
C ALA A 49 -22.85 8.05 -2.03
N GLY A 50 -21.97 9.02 -2.25
CA GLY A 50 -21.13 9.64 -1.22
C GLY A 50 -19.70 9.85 -1.70
N SER A 51 -19.05 10.89 -1.21
CA SER A 51 -17.67 11.27 -1.56
C SER A 51 -16.72 11.25 -0.35
N LYS A 52 -17.25 11.02 0.84
CA LYS A 52 -16.50 10.98 2.09
C LYS A 52 -16.80 9.72 2.87
N VAL A 53 -15.81 9.23 3.59
CA VAL A 53 -15.92 8.14 4.55
C VAL A 53 -15.54 8.68 5.92
N THR A 54 -16.36 8.43 6.90
CA THR A 54 -16.07 8.74 8.30
C THR A 54 -15.69 7.45 9.01
N VAL A 55 -14.46 7.35 9.45
CA VAL A 55 -13.96 6.21 10.21
C VAL A 55 -13.97 6.56 11.69
N PRO A 56 -14.78 5.88 12.53
CA PRO A 56 -14.72 6.07 13.98
C PRO A 56 -13.48 5.38 14.54
N LYS A 57 -12.76 6.04 15.42
CA LYS A 57 -11.66 5.49 16.21
C LYS A 57 -12.13 5.43 17.66
N TRP A 58 -12.23 4.24 18.22
CA TRP A 58 -12.66 4.01 19.59
C TRP A 58 -11.44 4.00 20.52
N GLY A 59 -11.58 4.65 21.66
CA GLY A 59 -10.59 4.58 22.74
C GLY A 59 -10.89 3.41 23.67
N TYR A 60 -9.85 2.79 24.21
CA TYR A 60 -9.97 1.77 25.24
C TYR A 60 -10.57 2.38 26.51
N ILE A 61 -11.51 1.67 27.14
CA ILE A 61 -12.25 2.16 28.33
C ILE A 61 -11.49 1.98 29.64
N GLY A 62 -10.36 1.27 29.64
CA GLY A 62 -9.60 0.90 30.83
C GLY A 62 -9.89 -0.53 31.31
N ASP A 63 -9.06 -1.01 32.22
CA ASP A 63 -9.20 -2.36 32.79
C ASP A 63 -10.41 -2.42 33.75
N ALA A 64 -10.93 -3.64 33.95
CA ALA A 64 -12.00 -3.85 34.90
C ALA A 64 -11.49 -3.68 36.35
N GLU A 65 -12.31 -3.09 37.20
CA GLU A 65 -12.02 -2.87 38.61
C GLU A 65 -12.79 -3.88 39.49
N ASP A 66 -12.24 -4.19 40.66
CA ASP A 66 -12.91 -5.05 41.64
C ASP A 66 -13.90 -4.22 42.49
N TYR A 67 -15.16 -4.66 42.58
CA TYR A 67 -16.18 -4.04 43.36
C TYR A 67 -16.60 -4.92 44.54
N ALA A 68 -16.85 -4.31 45.69
CA ALA A 68 -17.38 -5.02 46.83
C ALA A 68 -18.89 -5.33 46.67
N GLU A 69 -19.38 -6.33 47.41
CA GLU A 69 -20.80 -6.71 47.40
C GLU A 69 -21.69 -5.51 47.82
N GLY A 70 -22.59 -5.08 46.91
CA GLY A 70 -23.50 -3.95 47.12
C GLY A 70 -22.95 -2.59 46.65
N GLU A 71 -21.73 -2.52 46.12
CA GLU A 71 -21.24 -1.29 45.47
C GLU A 71 -21.75 -1.20 44.02
N PRO A 72 -22.20 0.00 43.59
CA PRO A 72 -22.59 0.22 42.22
C PRO A 72 -21.33 0.22 41.29
N ILE A 73 -21.41 -0.48 40.16
CA ILE A 73 -20.37 -0.47 39.14
C ILE A 73 -20.37 0.90 38.44
N ASP A 74 -19.19 1.53 38.37
CA ASP A 74 -19.02 2.79 37.64
C ASP A 74 -19.16 2.57 36.13
N VAL A 75 -19.99 3.39 35.49
CA VAL A 75 -20.25 3.35 34.07
C VAL A 75 -19.40 4.39 33.34
N THR A 76 -18.37 3.93 32.64
CA THR A 76 -17.49 4.79 31.88
C THR A 76 -18.06 5.07 30.48
N LYS A 77 -18.03 6.34 30.06
CA LYS A 77 -18.45 6.71 28.72
C LYS A 77 -17.34 6.36 27.72
N MET A 78 -17.69 5.58 26.69
CA MET A 78 -16.77 5.32 25.58
C MET A 78 -16.39 6.62 24.85
N ALA A 79 -15.10 6.90 24.77
CA ALA A 79 -14.56 8.00 23.97
C ALA A 79 -14.35 7.51 22.52
N TYR A 80 -14.81 8.30 21.57
CA TYR A 80 -14.50 8.05 20.17
C TYR A 80 -14.08 9.35 19.47
N THR A 81 -13.19 9.20 18.51
CA THR A 81 -12.81 10.26 17.58
C THR A 81 -13.16 9.83 16.16
N THR A 82 -13.51 10.77 15.31
CA THR A 82 -13.85 10.49 13.92
C THR A 82 -12.80 11.13 13.01
N ALA A 83 -12.33 10.35 12.03
CA ALA A 83 -11.51 10.86 10.95
C ALA A 83 -12.31 10.82 9.64
N GLU A 84 -12.41 11.97 8.97
CA GLU A 84 -13.08 12.07 7.67
C GLU A 84 -12.06 11.97 6.55
N TYR A 85 -12.33 11.09 5.61
CA TYR A 85 -11.49 10.88 4.46
C TYR A 85 -12.30 11.08 3.16
N GLY A 86 -11.74 11.84 2.21
CA GLY A 86 -12.36 12.11 0.91
C GLY A 86 -11.89 11.14 -0.17
N ILE A 87 -12.83 10.55 -0.91
CA ILE A 87 -12.52 9.67 -2.04
C ILE A 87 -11.82 10.47 -3.13
N LYS A 88 -10.69 9.95 -3.62
CA LYS A 88 -9.88 10.58 -4.67
C LYS A 88 -10.07 9.85 -6.00
N LYS A 89 -10.08 10.61 -7.10
CA LYS A 89 -9.96 10.06 -8.45
C LYS A 89 -8.49 9.97 -8.82
N ILE A 90 -8.06 8.78 -9.19
CA ILE A 90 -6.72 8.50 -9.73
C ILE A 90 -6.91 8.19 -11.21
N GLY A 91 -6.10 8.74 -12.07
CA GLY A 91 -6.20 8.46 -13.50
C GLY A 91 -4.91 8.77 -14.25
N LYS A 92 -4.69 8.03 -15.32
CA LYS A 92 -3.61 8.23 -16.28
C LYS A 92 -4.09 7.89 -17.68
N GLY A 93 -3.75 8.73 -18.65
CA GLY A 93 -4.06 8.49 -20.06
C GLY A 93 -2.81 8.58 -20.92
N VAL A 94 -2.86 7.92 -22.06
CA VAL A 94 -1.85 7.96 -23.13
C VAL A 94 -2.57 8.23 -24.45
N LYS A 95 -2.02 9.14 -25.25
CA LYS A 95 -2.47 9.44 -26.61
C LYS A 95 -1.49 8.78 -27.59
N LEU A 96 -2.00 7.97 -28.51
CA LEU A 96 -1.23 7.30 -29.56
C LEU A 96 -1.74 7.81 -30.92
N THR A 97 -0.87 8.45 -31.68
CA THR A 97 -1.22 8.90 -33.04
C THR A 97 -1.24 7.75 -34.02
N ASP A 98 -2.02 7.87 -35.08
CA ASP A 98 -2.12 6.84 -36.12
C ASP A 98 -0.77 6.54 -36.75
N GLU A 99 0.05 7.57 -37.00
CA GLU A 99 1.40 7.41 -37.54
C GLU A 99 2.31 6.65 -36.59
N ALA A 100 2.19 6.87 -35.26
CA ALA A 100 2.98 6.13 -34.27
C ALA A 100 2.58 4.66 -34.18
N GLN A 101 1.32 4.34 -34.43
CA GLN A 101 0.84 2.95 -34.47
C GLN A 101 1.29 2.24 -35.76
N LEU A 102 1.26 2.94 -36.90
CA LEU A 102 1.58 2.35 -38.21
C LEU A 102 3.09 2.23 -38.43
N SER A 103 3.88 3.21 -38.00
CA SER A 103 5.34 3.26 -38.21
C SER A 103 6.17 2.87 -37.01
N GLY A 104 5.52 2.69 -35.82
CA GLY A 104 6.21 2.36 -34.58
C GLY A 104 6.78 0.95 -34.60
N TYR A 105 8.07 0.82 -34.23
CA TYR A 105 8.69 -0.48 -34.05
C TYR A 105 8.18 -1.15 -32.76
N GLY A 106 7.72 -2.38 -32.85
CA GLY A 106 7.23 -3.16 -31.73
C GLY A 106 5.71 -3.08 -31.53
N ASN A 107 5.26 -3.09 -30.27
CA ASN A 107 3.85 -3.00 -29.90
C ASN A 107 3.58 -1.73 -29.05
N PRO A 108 3.31 -0.57 -29.67
CA PRO A 108 3.04 0.68 -28.95
C PRO A 108 1.87 0.59 -27.99
N MET A 109 0.78 -0.09 -28.38
CA MET A 109 -0.42 -0.28 -27.56
C MET A 109 -0.12 -1.10 -26.29
N GLY A 110 0.60 -2.21 -26.43
CA GLY A 110 1.01 -3.04 -25.29
C GLY A 110 1.94 -2.29 -24.34
N THR A 111 2.82 -1.44 -24.87
CA THR A 111 3.71 -0.58 -24.07
C THR A 111 2.93 0.49 -23.32
N ALA A 112 1.96 1.15 -23.97
CA ALA A 112 1.08 2.13 -23.34
C ALA A 112 0.30 1.52 -22.17
N THR A 113 -0.32 0.35 -22.40
CA THR A 113 -1.04 -0.41 -21.37
C THR A 113 -0.15 -0.75 -20.18
N ASN A 114 1.10 -1.17 -20.42
CA ASN A 114 2.06 -1.46 -19.36
C ASN A 114 2.43 -0.20 -18.55
N GLN A 115 2.65 0.92 -19.22
CA GLN A 115 3.01 2.19 -18.56
C GLN A 115 1.86 2.75 -17.74
N ILE A 116 0.61 2.66 -18.22
CA ILE A 116 -0.58 3.05 -17.48
C ILE A 116 -0.69 2.20 -16.20
N ALA A 117 -0.59 0.87 -16.31
CA ALA A 117 -0.64 -0.03 -15.16
C ALA A 117 0.46 0.26 -14.13
N MET A 118 1.69 0.52 -14.60
CA MET A 118 2.81 0.91 -13.71
C MET A 118 2.55 2.23 -12.99
N SER A 119 2.01 3.22 -13.70
CA SER A 119 1.74 4.56 -13.15
C SER A 119 0.64 4.49 -12.07
N ILE A 120 -0.46 3.78 -12.33
CA ILE A 120 -1.56 3.62 -11.37
C ILE A 120 -1.10 2.83 -10.15
N SER A 121 -0.41 1.70 -10.34
CA SER A 121 0.16 0.89 -9.27
C SER A 121 1.10 1.71 -8.39
N SER A 122 1.98 2.51 -9.00
CA SER A 122 2.88 3.38 -8.26
C SER A 122 2.15 4.43 -7.44
N LYS A 123 1.08 5.03 -7.98
CA LYS A 123 0.30 6.03 -7.27
C LYS A 123 -0.48 5.41 -6.11
N LEU A 124 -1.11 4.25 -6.32
CA LEU A 124 -1.80 3.51 -5.27
C LEU A 124 -0.88 3.17 -4.09
N ASP A 125 0.32 2.67 -4.39
CA ASP A 125 1.28 2.37 -3.32
C ASP A 125 1.79 3.63 -2.60
N ASN A 126 2.00 4.75 -3.33
CA ASN A 126 2.37 6.02 -2.70
C ASN A 126 1.29 6.47 -1.73
N ASP A 127 0.01 6.50 -2.16
CA ASP A 127 -1.10 6.93 -1.31
C ASP A 127 -1.26 6.04 -0.06
N ARG A 128 -0.94 4.75 -0.17
CA ARG A 128 -0.98 3.80 0.94
C ARG A 128 0.16 4.00 1.93
N VAL A 129 1.35 4.29 1.42
CA VAL A 129 2.53 4.58 2.26
C VAL A 129 2.41 5.97 2.90
N ASP A 130 1.87 6.95 2.17
CA ASP A 130 1.71 8.32 2.67
C ASP A 130 0.80 8.38 3.89
N VAL A 131 -0.28 7.58 3.89
CA VAL A 131 -1.24 7.51 5.01
C VAL A 131 -0.60 6.92 6.29
N LEU A 132 0.44 6.08 6.16
CA LEU A 132 1.16 5.56 7.34
C LEU A 132 1.86 6.66 8.13
N TYR A 133 2.32 7.72 7.45
CA TYR A 133 3.01 8.84 8.08
C TYR A 133 2.09 9.75 8.91
N ASP A 134 0.78 9.54 8.85
CA ASP A 134 -0.19 10.20 9.74
C ASP A 134 -0.19 9.61 11.17
N SER A 135 0.53 8.49 11.39
CA SER A 135 0.70 7.90 12.73
C SER A 135 1.57 8.79 13.61
N LYS A 136 1.16 8.94 14.88
CA LYS A 136 1.88 9.69 15.92
C LYS A 136 2.92 8.84 16.65
N ASN A 137 2.86 7.52 16.50
CA ASN A 137 3.79 6.60 17.15
C ASN A 137 5.14 6.63 16.41
N VAL A 138 6.13 7.25 16.99
CA VAL A 138 7.44 7.45 16.36
C VAL A 138 8.55 6.92 17.25
N ALA A 139 9.31 5.95 16.74
CA ALA A 139 10.57 5.50 17.31
C ALA A 139 11.72 6.35 16.72
N ASP A 140 12.41 7.13 17.53
CA ASP A 140 13.45 8.02 17.04
C ASP A 140 14.85 7.42 17.20
N ALA A 141 15.38 6.91 16.08
CA ALA A 141 16.77 6.49 15.92
C ALA A 141 17.49 7.35 14.84
N SER A 142 17.08 8.60 14.67
CA SER A 142 17.60 9.53 13.64
C SER A 142 19.09 9.85 13.79
N ALA A 143 19.69 9.58 14.94
CA ALA A 143 21.13 9.75 15.18
C ALA A 143 21.98 8.68 14.48
N THR A 144 21.41 7.51 14.18
CA THR A 144 22.13 6.35 13.64
C THR A 144 21.51 5.83 12.35
N VAL A 145 22.32 5.15 11.54
CA VAL A 145 21.82 4.37 10.41
C VAL A 145 21.00 3.19 10.92
N ILE A 146 20.14 2.63 10.07
CA ILE A 146 19.33 1.47 10.44
C ILE A 146 20.21 0.28 10.85
N LYS A 147 19.97 -0.24 12.05
CA LYS A 147 20.63 -1.41 12.64
C LYS A 147 19.59 -2.38 13.19
N TYR A 148 20.01 -3.61 13.49
CA TYR A 148 19.17 -4.59 14.16
C TYR A 148 18.56 -4.03 15.45
N ALA A 149 19.37 -3.43 16.33
CA ALA A 149 18.91 -2.82 17.58
C ALA A 149 17.83 -1.75 17.37
N SER A 150 17.98 -0.87 16.38
CA SER A 150 16.96 0.17 16.12
C SER A 150 15.62 -0.39 15.63
N VAL A 151 15.64 -1.55 14.96
CA VAL A 151 14.39 -2.23 14.58
C VAL A 151 13.73 -2.88 15.81
N VAL A 152 14.53 -3.47 16.72
CA VAL A 152 14.02 -4.01 17.98
C VAL A 152 13.36 -2.90 18.80
N ASP A 153 14.03 -1.75 18.98
CA ASP A 153 13.47 -0.60 19.71
C ASP A 153 12.13 -0.12 19.08
N GLY A 154 12.03 -0.18 17.75
CA GLY A 154 10.79 0.16 17.06
C GLY A 154 9.66 -0.87 17.25
N VAL A 155 10.02 -2.14 17.38
CA VAL A 155 9.05 -3.23 17.65
C VAL A 155 8.59 -3.19 19.11
N ASP A 156 9.48 -2.89 20.03
CA ASP A 156 9.18 -2.81 21.47
C ASP A 156 8.14 -1.72 21.78
N MET A 157 8.00 -0.70 20.91
CA MET A 157 6.96 0.32 21.07
C MET A 157 5.53 -0.22 20.95
N PHE A 158 5.31 -1.39 20.38
CA PHE A 158 3.98 -2.01 20.36
C PHE A 158 3.58 -2.58 21.72
N ASN A 159 4.52 -2.77 22.65
CA ASN A 159 4.31 -3.26 24.01
C ASN A 159 3.44 -4.54 24.06
N GLU A 160 3.79 -5.51 23.22
CA GLU A 160 3.03 -6.77 23.08
C GLU A 160 3.49 -7.83 24.08
N GLU A 161 2.53 -8.58 24.61
CA GLU A 161 2.81 -9.77 25.42
C GLU A 161 3.08 -11.01 24.56
N GLU A 162 2.41 -11.11 23.41
CA GLU A 162 2.60 -12.18 22.42
C GLU A 162 3.17 -11.65 21.11
N GLU A 163 4.05 -12.40 20.47
CA GLU A 163 4.68 -12.00 19.20
C GLU A 163 3.66 -12.04 18.05
N SER A 164 3.25 -10.88 17.57
CA SER A 164 2.38 -10.73 16.41
C SER A 164 3.16 -10.62 15.10
N LYS A 165 2.49 -10.90 13.99
CA LYS A 165 3.08 -10.76 12.66
C LYS A 165 3.19 -9.28 12.27
N LYS A 166 4.42 -8.84 11.98
CA LYS A 166 4.73 -7.46 11.61
C LYS A 166 5.43 -7.37 10.27
N VAL A 167 5.32 -6.23 9.63
CA VAL A 167 6.00 -5.88 8.38
C VAL A 167 6.70 -4.52 8.53
N ILE A 168 7.97 -4.46 8.17
CA ILE A 168 8.72 -3.22 8.10
C ILE A 168 9.02 -2.85 6.65
N LEU A 169 8.75 -1.58 6.28
CA LEU A 169 9.17 -1.05 4.99
C LEU A 169 10.52 -0.36 5.10
N ILE A 170 11.48 -0.78 4.28
CA ILE A 170 12.80 -0.18 4.21
C ILE A 170 13.12 0.30 2.80
N HIS A 171 13.94 1.34 2.70
CA HIS A 171 14.45 1.80 1.42
C HIS A 171 15.58 0.87 0.91
N SER A 172 15.76 0.77 -0.41
CA SER A 172 16.80 -0.08 -1.02
C SER A 172 18.23 0.22 -0.52
N LYS A 173 18.53 1.48 -0.19
CA LYS A 173 19.81 1.87 0.40
C LYS A 173 20.02 1.28 1.81
N GLN A 174 18.98 1.23 2.62
CA GLN A 174 18.99 0.66 3.97
C GLN A 174 19.19 -0.85 3.97
N LYS A 175 18.71 -1.53 2.92
CA LYS A 175 18.99 -2.96 2.71
C LYS A 175 20.50 -3.26 2.76
N THR A 176 21.31 -2.40 2.16
CA THR A 176 22.78 -2.54 2.16
C THR A 176 23.38 -2.25 3.54
N GLN A 177 22.79 -1.32 4.30
CA GLN A 177 23.24 -0.99 5.65
C GLN A 177 23.01 -2.16 6.60
N LEU A 178 21.80 -2.76 6.59
CA LEU A 178 21.47 -3.94 7.39
C LEU A 178 22.37 -5.14 7.09
N ARG A 179 22.73 -5.36 5.82
CA ARG A 179 23.67 -6.43 5.45
C ARG A 179 25.11 -6.22 5.97
N LYS A 180 25.46 -5.00 6.32
CA LYS A 180 26.78 -4.68 6.89
C LYS A 180 26.76 -4.64 8.41
N ASP A 181 25.59 -4.75 9.02
CA ASP A 181 25.43 -4.77 10.46
C ASP A 181 25.92 -6.10 11.03
N PRO A 182 26.97 -6.10 11.88
CA PRO A 182 27.50 -7.34 12.46
C PRO A 182 26.51 -8.03 13.40
N ASP A 183 25.66 -7.25 14.10
CA ASP A 183 24.67 -7.79 15.03
C ASP A 183 23.57 -8.54 14.28
N PHE A 184 23.15 -8.03 13.12
CA PHE A 184 22.23 -8.70 12.24
C PHE A 184 22.82 -10.00 11.67
N MET A 185 24.08 -9.96 11.24
CA MET A 185 24.76 -11.13 10.70
C MET A 185 25.04 -12.22 11.77
N ALA A 186 25.21 -11.83 13.03
CA ALA A 186 25.44 -12.75 14.14
C ALA A 186 24.12 -13.37 14.69
N ALA A 187 23.04 -12.60 14.68
CA ALA A 187 21.72 -13.03 15.21
C ALA A 187 21.02 -14.03 14.29
N ASP A 188 21.35 -14.02 13.01
CA ASP A 188 20.63 -14.81 12.01
C ASP A 188 21.42 -16.05 11.58
N LYS A 189 20.96 -17.24 12.05
CA LYS A 189 21.42 -18.53 11.49
C LYS A 189 21.10 -18.68 10.00
N LEU A 190 20.26 -17.81 9.45
CA LEU A 190 19.96 -17.61 8.03
C LEU A 190 21.09 -16.89 7.27
N ALA A 191 22.19 -16.52 7.90
CA ALA A 191 23.33 -15.84 7.25
C ALA A 191 23.81 -16.54 5.98
N ALA A 192 23.68 -17.86 5.88
CA ALA A 192 24.04 -18.63 4.70
C ALA A 192 23.13 -18.34 3.49
N GLU A 193 21.80 -18.22 3.70
CA GLU A 193 20.85 -17.87 2.63
C GLU A 193 20.94 -16.39 2.25
N LEU A 194 21.16 -15.50 3.22
CA LEU A 194 21.42 -14.09 3.00
C LEU A 194 22.67 -13.84 2.16
N LEU A 195 23.73 -14.58 2.41
CA LEU A 195 24.97 -14.48 1.65
C LEU A 195 24.82 -14.99 0.23
N THR A 196 23.99 -16.02 0.01
CA THR A 196 23.81 -16.64 -1.31
C THR A 196 22.77 -15.89 -2.16
N ASN A 197 21.61 -15.58 -1.62
CA ASN A 197 20.49 -15.01 -2.39
C ASN A 197 20.32 -13.50 -2.18
N GLY A 198 20.96 -12.94 -1.16
CA GLY A 198 20.87 -11.52 -0.85
C GLY A 198 19.46 -11.04 -0.47
N ALA A 199 18.55 -11.94 -0.13
CA ALA A 199 17.24 -11.61 0.39
C ALA A 199 17.33 -11.34 1.89
N ILE A 200 16.70 -10.28 2.37
CA ILE A 200 16.48 -10.06 3.80
C ILE A 200 15.08 -10.56 4.07
N GLY A 201 14.93 -11.69 4.79
CA GLY A 201 13.65 -12.30 5.08
C GLY A 201 12.94 -11.61 6.23
N ARG A 202 13.44 -11.81 7.45
CA ARG A 202 12.85 -11.31 8.70
C ARG A 202 13.91 -10.61 9.55
N ILE A 203 13.51 -9.58 10.28
CA ILE A 203 14.34 -8.89 11.29
C ILE A 203 13.47 -8.63 12.51
N ALA A 204 13.91 -9.05 13.69
CA ALA A 204 13.21 -8.82 14.96
C ALA A 204 11.69 -9.16 14.86
N GLY A 205 11.35 -10.32 14.31
CA GLY A 205 9.96 -10.74 14.12
C GLY A 205 9.22 -10.08 12.94
N CYS A 206 9.81 -9.05 12.29
CA CYS A 206 9.19 -8.33 11.18
C CYS A 206 9.60 -8.90 9.82
N ASP A 207 8.65 -9.09 8.93
CA ASP A 207 8.91 -9.35 7.51
C ASP A 207 9.43 -8.07 6.84
N VAL A 208 10.56 -8.15 6.13
CA VAL A 208 11.20 -6.98 5.52
C VAL A 208 10.73 -6.80 4.09
N VAL A 209 10.08 -5.68 3.83
CA VAL A 209 9.64 -5.27 2.50
C VAL A 209 10.46 -4.09 2.01
N VAL A 210 11.12 -4.26 0.86
CA VAL A 210 11.95 -3.21 0.27
C VAL A 210 11.10 -2.37 -0.68
N SER A 211 10.99 -1.08 -0.39
CA SER A 211 10.27 -0.12 -1.23
C SER A 211 11.02 1.19 -1.33
N ASN A 212 11.24 1.68 -2.57
CA ASN A 212 11.83 3.00 -2.80
C ASN A 212 10.85 4.16 -2.52
N LYS A 213 9.66 3.85 -2.02
CA LYS A 213 8.61 4.82 -1.66
C LYS A 213 8.68 5.25 -0.20
N VAL A 214 9.59 4.65 0.56
CA VAL A 214 9.90 5.10 1.93
C VAL A 214 10.35 6.55 1.88
N LYS A 215 9.70 7.39 2.69
CA LYS A 215 9.94 8.83 2.74
C LYS A 215 11.37 9.09 3.22
N LEU A 216 12.08 9.94 2.49
CA LEU A 216 13.37 10.50 2.87
C LEU A 216 13.23 12.02 2.97
N GLU A 217 13.45 12.58 4.13
CA GLU A 217 13.38 14.01 4.41
C GLU A 217 14.53 14.41 5.31
N ASP A 218 15.26 15.45 4.97
CA ASP A 218 16.43 15.97 5.70
C ASP A 218 17.50 14.92 6.03
N GLY A 219 17.68 13.91 5.15
CA GLY A 219 18.63 12.82 5.39
C GLY A 219 18.18 11.78 6.42
N ILE A 220 16.89 11.77 6.74
CA ILE A 220 16.24 10.81 7.65
C ILE A 220 15.23 9.98 6.87
N PHE A 221 15.33 8.66 6.99
CA PHE A 221 14.33 7.73 6.49
C PHE A 221 13.24 7.52 7.54
N TYR A 222 12.00 7.51 7.09
CA TYR A 222 10.82 7.21 7.88
C TYR A 222 10.33 5.79 7.51
N ASN A 223 10.72 4.81 8.30
CA ASN A 223 10.41 3.40 8.04
C ASN A 223 9.15 3.00 8.80
N PRO A 224 8.01 2.76 8.14
CA PRO A 224 6.82 2.30 8.84
C PRO A 224 6.94 0.82 9.19
N ILE A 225 6.60 0.48 10.43
CA ILE A 225 6.40 -0.86 10.95
C ILE A 225 4.90 -1.03 11.13
N ILE A 226 4.33 -2.06 10.52
CA ILE A 226 2.89 -2.33 10.51
C ILE A 226 2.65 -3.67 11.19
N LYS A 227 1.78 -3.69 12.19
CA LYS A 227 1.26 -4.89 12.80
C LYS A 227 0.09 -5.42 11.97
N LEU A 228 0.14 -6.70 11.58
CA LEU A 228 -0.85 -7.32 10.71
C LEU A 228 -1.91 -8.09 11.49
N ASP A 229 -1.49 -8.77 12.54
CA ASP A 229 -2.35 -9.59 13.38
C ASP A 229 -2.77 -8.80 14.64
N ASN A 230 -3.82 -9.25 15.30
CA ASN A 230 -4.26 -8.69 16.57
C ASN A 230 -3.55 -9.38 17.72
N ASP A 231 -3.23 -8.63 18.76
CA ASP A 231 -2.93 -9.20 20.08
C ASP A 231 -4.25 -9.60 20.76
N SER A 232 -4.25 -10.68 21.52
CA SER A 232 -5.47 -11.46 21.78
C SER A 232 -6.50 -10.83 22.72
N GLU A 233 -6.19 -9.77 23.48
CA GLU A 233 -7.10 -9.33 24.54
C GLU A 233 -7.52 -7.87 24.55
N THR A 234 -6.74 -6.95 23.96
CA THR A 234 -7.01 -5.50 24.11
C THR A 234 -7.08 -4.72 22.80
N GLU A 235 -6.89 -5.36 21.65
CA GLU A 235 -6.86 -4.67 20.38
C GLU A 235 -8.16 -4.80 19.60
N ASP A 236 -8.58 -3.67 19.03
CA ASP A 236 -9.67 -3.60 18.09
C ASP A 236 -9.32 -4.42 16.82
N ASP A 237 -10.27 -5.21 16.33
CA ASP A 237 -10.17 -6.05 15.10
C ASP A 237 -9.91 -5.22 13.83
N MET A 238 -9.78 -3.91 13.96
CA MET A 238 -9.53 -3.03 12.83
C MET A 238 -8.09 -3.17 12.30
N PRO A 239 -7.91 -3.34 10.99
CA PRO A 239 -6.59 -3.39 10.37
C PRO A 239 -5.89 -2.02 10.50
N ALA A 240 -4.56 -2.01 10.42
CA ALA A 240 -3.78 -0.78 10.44
C ALA A 240 -4.21 0.20 9.35
N ILE A 241 -4.36 -0.31 8.12
CA ILE A 241 -4.76 0.46 6.94
C ILE A 241 -5.93 -0.22 6.26
N THR A 242 -6.94 0.57 5.89
CA THR A 242 -8.04 0.14 5.02
C THR A 242 -8.04 0.96 3.73
N TYR A 243 -8.13 0.29 2.60
CA TYR A 243 -8.34 0.93 1.31
C TYR A 243 -9.82 0.86 0.93
N PHE A 244 -10.49 2.01 0.96
CA PHE A 244 -11.88 2.13 0.55
C PHE A 244 -11.97 2.27 -0.96
N LEU A 245 -12.46 1.21 -1.60
CA LEU A 245 -12.65 1.17 -3.04
C LEU A 245 -14.07 1.64 -3.37
N LYS A 246 -14.18 2.67 -4.20
CA LYS A 246 -15.46 3.13 -4.74
C LYS A 246 -15.71 2.63 -6.15
N ARG A 247 -14.67 2.62 -6.96
CA ARG A 247 -14.69 2.07 -8.32
C ARG A 247 -13.30 1.58 -8.68
N GLY A 248 -13.22 0.34 -9.12
CA GLY A 248 -11.99 -0.24 -9.66
C GLY A 248 -11.47 0.48 -10.91
N ASN A 249 -10.42 -0.05 -11.49
CA ASN A 249 -9.85 0.52 -12.70
C ASN A 249 -10.85 0.41 -13.86
N LEU A 250 -11.24 1.55 -14.42
CA LEU A 250 -12.04 1.65 -15.63
C LEU A 250 -11.15 2.18 -16.75
N VAL A 251 -11.10 1.46 -17.86
CA VAL A 251 -10.41 1.90 -19.07
C VAL A 251 -11.42 2.41 -20.07
N GLU A 252 -11.21 3.63 -20.51
CA GLU A 252 -12.01 4.29 -21.54
C GLU A 252 -11.10 4.52 -22.75
N HIS A 253 -11.64 4.26 -23.92
CA HIS A 253 -11.01 4.51 -25.20
C HIS A 253 -11.79 5.59 -25.94
N ASP A 254 -11.12 6.65 -26.32
CA ASP A 254 -11.67 7.75 -27.10
C ASP A 254 -10.87 7.92 -28.37
N ARG A 255 -11.54 7.78 -29.49
CA ARG A 255 -10.94 7.90 -30.82
C ARG A 255 -11.15 9.28 -31.39
N GLU A 256 -10.06 10.02 -31.57
CA GLU A 256 -10.07 11.25 -32.37
C GLU A 256 -9.93 10.86 -33.85
N ALA A 257 -11.01 11.06 -34.63
CA ALA A 257 -11.07 10.62 -36.03
C ALA A 257 -9.93 11.20 -36.87
N GLY A 258 -9.11 10.31 -37.45
CA GLY A 258 -7.99 10.68 -38.32
C GLY A 258 -6.76 11.26 -37.61
N VAL A 259 -6.70 11.22 -36.26
CA VAL A 259 -5.61 11.83 -35.50
C VAL A 259 -4.97 10.83 -34.53
N ALA A 260 -5.74 10.27 -33.60
CA ALA A 260 -5.15 9.47 -32.51
C ALA A 260 -6.17 8.66 -31.72
N ASP A 261 -5.66 7.68 -31.00
CA ASP A 261 -6.37 6.93 -29.96
C ASP A 261 -5.96 7.40 -28.57
N ASN A 262 -6.94 7.76 -27.75
CA ASN A 262 -6.75 8.11 -26.36
C ASN A 262 -7.16 6.92 -25.48
N ILE A 263 -6.23 6.38 -24.69
CA ILE A 263 -6.48 5.32 -23.71
C ILE A 263 -6.40 5.95 -22.33
N ILE A 264 -7.50 5.97 -21.60
CA ILE A 264 -7.59 6.60 -20.29
C ILE A 264 -8.00 5.55 -19.28
N CYS A 265 -7.21 5.36 -18.23
CA CYS A 265 -7.59 4.51 -17.11
C CYS A 265 -7.84 5.36 -15.87
N THR A 266 -8.97 5.12 -15.21
CA THR A 266 -9.37 5.83 -13.99
C THR A 266 -9.78 4.85 -12.89
N ALA A 267 -9.44 5.19 -11.65
CA ALA A 267 -9.87 4.47 -10.45
C ALA A 267 -10.34 5.48 -9.39
N HIS A 268 -11.27 5.08 -8.54
CA HIS A 268 -11.75 5.91 -7.44
C HIS A 268 -11.64 5.13 -6.14
N GLY A 269 -10.88 5.66 -5.22
CA GLY A 269 -10.69 5.05 -3.91
C GLY A 269 -9.77 5.90 -3.05
N MET A 270 -9.51 5.44 -1.85
CA MET A 270 -8.59 6.10 -0.96
C MET A 270 -8.11 5.14 0.14
N ALA A 271 -6.86 5.35 0.56
CA ALA A 271 -6.32 4.71 1.75
C ALA A 271 -6.64 5.55 3.00
N ALA A 272 -6.90 4.88 4.10
CA ALA A 272 -7.11 5.50 5.40
C ALA A 272 -6.36 4.74 6.49
N LEU A 273 -5.77 5.45 7.44
CA LEU A 273 -5.21 4.88 8.67
C LEU A 273 -6.38 4.59 9.62
N THR A 274 -6.76 3.32 9.73
CA THR A 274 -7.91 2.89 10.54
C THR A 274 -7.53 2.64 11.98
N ASN A 275 -6.35 2.05 12.22
CA ASN A 275 -5.84 1.84 13.57
C ASN A 275 -4.40 2.38 13.70
N GLU A 276 -4.26 3.46 14.46
CA GLU A 276 -2.97 4.14 14.69
C GLU A 276 -2.05 3.34 15.60
N ALA A 277 -2.62 2.55 16.54
CA ALA A 277 -1.84 1.72 17.48
C ALA A 277 -1.04 0.62 16.75
N LYS A 278 -1.50 0.17 15.59
CA LYS A 278 -0.85 -0.87 14.77
C LYS A 278 0.25 -0.34 13.84
N VAL A 279 0.62 0.94 13.94
CA VAL A 279 1.63 1.55 13.08
C VAL A 279 2.64 2.32 13.92
N VAL A 280 3.93 2.00 13.77
CA VAL A 280 5.06 2.73 14.35
C VAL A 280 5.97 3.21 13.24
N ILE A 281 6.40 4.45 13.30
CA ILE A 281 7.35 5.05 12.33
C ILE A 281 8.74 5.06 12.96
N LEU A 282 9.62 4.21 12.44
CA LEU A 282 11.03 4.19 12.84
C LEU A 282 11.82 5.21 12.00
N LYS A 283 12.36 6.24 12.64
CA LYS A 283 13.23 7.23 12.01
C LYS A 283 14.67 6.78 12.09
N THR A 284 15.37 6.77 10.95
CA THR A 284 16.79 6.40 10.89
C THR A 284 17.56 7.30 9.95
N LYS A 285 18.82 7.51 10.20
CA LYS A 285 19.68 8.35 9.36
C LYS A 285 20.02 7.67 8.03
N GLU A 286 20.17 8.47 6.97
CA GLU A 286 20.57 7.96 5.65
C GLU A 286 22.04 7.49 5.64
N LYS A 287 22.94 8.22 6.32
CA LYS A 287 24.39 7.92 6.43
C LYS A 287 24.93 8.38 7.77
#